data_58143c922b6a0a53c83539e07db5b03b
#
_entry.id   58143c922b6a0a53c83539e07db5b03b
#
_cell.length_a   1.000
_cell.length_b   1.000
_cell.length_c   1.000
_cell.angle_alpha   90.00
_cell.angle_beta   90.00
_cell.angle_gamma   90.00
#
_symmetry.space_group_name_H-M   'P 1'
#
loop_
_entity.id
_entity.type
_entity.pdbx_description
1 polymer ?
#
loop_
_entity_poly.entity_id
_entity_poly.type
_entity_poly.pdbx_seq_one_letter_code
_entity_poly.pdbx_strand_id
1 'polypeptide(L)'
;MSTFRPLWRTRNDFCICDAGDNHLLFTFELESDLEKVLLQEPWSFDRHLVVLQKYDATSPMEQVDFLKSSFWIQIHNLPLTCLTPDVAMEIGESLGDVNKSVNVSDMVGGNFMQIRVLIDITCPLCRGRIISLGTNDDRFISF
;
A
#
# COMPACT_ATOMS: atom_id res chain seq x y z
N MET A 1 -13.31 19.01 4.42
CA MET A 1 -14.07 18.06 3.58
C MET A 1 -13.77 18.21 2.09
N SER A 2 -13.64 19.43 1.59
CA SER A 2 -13.23 19.66 0.19
C SER A 2 -11.77 19.29 -0.11
N THR A 3 -10.96 18.98 0.90
CA THR A 3 -9.54 18.70 0.78
C THR A 3 -9.23 17.47 -0.09
N PHE A 4 -10.07 16.46 -0.04
CA PHE A 4 -9.86 15.22 -0.79
C PHE A 4 -10.23 15.34 -2.27
N ARG A 5 -11.09 16.27 -2.63
CA ARG A 5 -11.53 16.44 -4.03
C ARG A 5 -10.36 16.79 -4.97
N PRO A 6 -9.55 17.80 -4.71
CA PRO A 6 -8.40 18.09 -5.57
C PRO A 6 -7.30 17.04 -5.45
N LEU A 7 -7.22 16.32 -4.33
CA LEU A 7 -6.21 15.31 -4.10
C LEU A 7 -6.46 14.03 -4.92
N TRP A 8 -7.71 13.60 -5.00
CA TRP A 8 -8.06 12.32 -5.59
C TRP A 8 -8.39 12.35 -7.08
N ARG A 9 -8.54 13.50 -7.70
CA ARG A 9 -8.70 13.69 -9.15
C ARG A 9 -9.58 12.63 -9.83
N THR A 10 -10.77 12.40 -9.29
CA THR A 10 -11.73 11.45 -9.84
C THR A 10 -12.39 11.98 -11.12
N ARG A 11 -12.86 11.08 -12.00
CA ARG A 11 -13.58 11.45 -13.22
C ARG A 11 -14.93 12.06 -12.90
N ASN A 12 -15.67 11.43 -11.97
CA ASN A 12 -16.94 11.92 -11.47
C ASN A 12 -16.78 12.40 -10.03
N ASP A 13 -17.74 13.15 -9.58
CA ASP A 13 -17.75 13.65 -8.21
C ASP A 13 -18.01 12.51 -7.22
N PHE A 14 -17.69 12.72 -5.96
CA PHE A 14 -17.97 11.79 -4.88
C PHE A 14 -18.55 12.52 -3.68
N CYS A 15 -19.34 11.79 -2.89
CA CYS A 15 -19.97 12.32 -1.67
C CYS A 15 -19.15 11.92 -0.45
N ILE A 16 -19.13 12.82 0.55
CA ILE A 16 -18.46 12.59 1.82
C ILE A 16 -19.49 12.74 2.92
N CYS A 17 -19.62 11.73 3.77
CA CYS A 17 -20.47 11.76 4.97
C CYS A 17 -19.63 11.49 6.20
N ASP A 18 -19.90 12.22 7.28
CA ASP A 18 -19.32 11.94 8.59
C ASP A 18 -20.07 10.74 9.21
N ALA A 19 -19.33 9.66 9.47
CA ALA A 19 -19.89 8.44 10.03
C ALA A 19 -19.69 8.33 11.55
N GLY A 20 -19.13 9.36 12.19
CA GLY A 20 -18.80 9.35 13.62
C GLY A 20 -17.48 8.63 13.92
N ASP A 21 -16.99 8.74 15.16
CA ASP A 21 -15.76 8.08 15.63
C ASP A 21 -14.54 8.29 14.74
N ASN A 22 -14.38 9.49 14.19
CA ASN A 22 -13.30 9.84 13.24
C ASN A 22 -13.36 9.03 11.96
N HIS A 23 -14.51 8.49 11.59
CA HIS A 23 -14.74 7.78 10.35
C HIS A 23 -15.47 8.66 9.34
N LEU A 24 -15.05 8.60 8.09
CA LEU A 24 -15.71 9.26 6.98
C LEU A 24 -16.13 8.20 5.95
N LEU A 25 -17.32 8.37 5.39
CA LEU A 25 -17.81 7.54 4.31
C LEU A 25 -17.72 8.31 2.99
N PHE A 26 -17.01 7.74 2.03
CA PHE A 26 -16.90 8.29 0.68
C PHE A 26 -17.72 7.43 -0.28
N THR A 27 -18.63 8.05 -0.99
CA THR A 27 -19.47 7.37 -1.99
C THR A 27 -19.10 7.85 -3.37
N PHE A 28 -18.67 6.94 -4.23
CA PHE A 28 -18.27 7.23 -5.60
C PHE A 28 -19.37 6.83 -6.58
N GLU A 29 -19.55 7.64 -7.63
CA GLU A 29 -20.49 7.32 -8.71
C GLU A 29 -19.94 6.23 -9.62
N LEU A 30 -18.63 6.17 -9.82
CA LEU A 30 -17.96 5.18 -10.67
C LEU A 30 -17.08 4.28 -9.81
N GLU A 31 -17.22 2.97 -10.00
CA GLU A 31 -16.34 2.00 -9.35
C GLU A 31 -14.87 2.19 -9.78
N SER A 32 -14.64 2.60 -11.02
CA SER A 32 -13.29 2.90 -11.52
C SER A 32 -12.60 4.02 -10.75
N ASP A 33 -13.34 5.02 -10.30
CA ASP A 33 -12.79 6.11 -9.47
C ASP A 33 -12.41 5.59 -8.08
N LEU A 34 -13.26 4.78 -7.48
CA LEU A 34 -12.99 4.14 -6.19
C LEU A 34 -11.73 3.26 -6.27
N GLU A 35 -11.63 2.41 -7.29
CA GLU A 35 -10.47 1.54 -7.49
C GLU A 35 -9.18 2.35 -7.69
N LYS A 36 -9.25 3.46 -8.42
CA LYS A 36 -8.11 4.35 -8.62
C LYS A 36 -7.60 4.94 -7.31
N VAL A 37 -8.50 5.37 -6.42
CA VAL A 37 -8.13 5.90 -5.11
C VAL A 37 -7.44 4.82 -4.26
N LEU A 38 -7.99 3.61 -4.24
CA LEU A 38 -7.42 2.49 -3.49
C LEU A 38 -6.06 2.06 -4.04
N LEU A 39 -5.88 2.05 -5.36
CA LEU A 39 -4.59 1.68 -5.98
C LEU A 39 -3.48 2.67 -5.70
N GLN A 40 -3.81 3.91 -5.39
CA GLN A 40 -2.83 4.96 -5.13
C GLN A 40 -2.49 5.12 -3.65
N GLU A 41 -2.98 4.24 -2.79
CA GLU A 41 -2.56 4.22 -1.38
C GLU A 41 -1.03 4.05 -1.26
N PRO A 42 -0.40 4.57 -0.21
CA PRO A 42 -1.01 5.20 0.96
C PRO A 42 -1.33 6.68 0.72
N TRP A 43 -2.38 7.14 1.38
CA TRP A 43 -2.75 8.54 1.42
C TRP A 43 -2.41 9.12 2.79
N SER A 44 -2.05 10.39 2.82
CA SER A 44 -1.80 11.10 4.07
C SER A 44 -2.53 12.43 4.10
N PHE A 45 -2.94 12.83 5.28
CA PHE A 45 -3.57 14.11 5.54
C PHE A 45 -3.01 14.65 6.85
N ASP A 46 -2.53 15.89 6.83
CA ASP A 46 -1.97 16.56 8.00
C ASP A 46 -0.92 15.71 8.74
N ARG A 47 -0.02 15.08 7.97
CA ARG A 47 1.05 14.20 8.44
C ARG A 47 0.56 12.91 9.10
N HIS A 48 -0.71 12.57 8.92
CA HIS A 48 -1.29 11.32 9.41
C HIS A 48 -1.66 10.40 8.26
N LEU A 49 -1.48 9.12 8.45
CA LEU A 49 -1.91 8.11 7.48
C LEU A 49 -3.44 8.06 7.43
N VAL A 50 -3.98 8.13 6.23
CA VAL A 50 -5.40 7.90 5.99
C VAL A 50 -5.59 6.44 5.62
N VAL A 51 -6.23 5.69 6.50
CA VAL A 51 -6.51 4.26 6.29
C VAL A 51 -7.85 4.13 5.58
N LEU A 52 -7.83 3.53 4.40
CA LEU A 52 -9.02 3.31 3.58
C LEU A 52 -9.42 1.85 3.61
N GLN A 53 -10.71 1.61 3.72
CA GLN A 53 -11.29 0.28 3.66
C GLN A 53 -12.50 0.32 2.74
N LYS A 54 -12.54 -0.57 1.76
CA LYS A 54 -13.73 -0.73 0.92
C LYS A 54 -14.87 -1.22 1.80
N TYR A 55 -15.98 -0.48 1.78
CA TYR A 55 -17.13 -0.78 2.62
C TYR A 55 -18.22 -1.47 1.81
N ASP A 56 -18.64 -2.61 2.32
CA ASP A 56 -19.81 -3.31 1.82
C ASP A 56 -21.00 -2.97 2.73
N ALA A 57 -22.03 -2.35 2.17
CA ALA A 57 -23.20 -1.89 2.91
C ALA A 57 -24.01 -3.02 3.58
N THR A 58 -23.62 -4.27 3.40
CA THR A 58 -24.27 -5.41 4.04
C THR A 58 -23.83 -5.63 5.49
N SER A 59 -22.69 -5.04 5.89
CA SER A 59 -22.14 -5.18 7.23
C SER A 59 -22.28 -3.89 8.04
N PRO A 60 -22.47 -3.96 9.38
CA PRO A 60 -22.46 -2.77 10.23
C PRO A 60 -21.11 -2.05 10.15
N MET A 61 -21.15 -0.72 10.18
CA MET A 61 -19.93 0.11 10.13
C MET A 61 -18.96 -0.15 11.29
N GLU A 62 -19.50 -0.50 12.44
CA GLU A 62 -18.72 -0.81 13.64
C GLU A 62 -17.85 -2.06 13.48
N GLN A 63 -18.14 -2.91 12.50
CA GLN A 63 -17.39 -4.13 12.22
C GLN A 63 -16.30 -3.93 11.17
N VAL A 64 -16.15 -2.72 10.63
CA VAL A 64 -15.08 -2.42 9.68
C VAL A 64 -13.77 -2.26 10.44
N ASP A 65 -12.79 -3.11 10.13
CA ASP A 65 -11.47 -3.08 10.74
C ASP A 65 -10.48 -2.31 9.87
N PHE A 66 -9.85 -1.29 10.44
CA PHE A 66 -8.81 -0.50 9.78
C PHE A 66 -7.42 -0.98 10.23
N LEU A 67 -7.09 -2.22 9.90
CA LEU A 67 -5.87 -2.88 10.38
C LEU A 67 -4.74 -2.90 9.37
N LYS A 68 -5.04 -2.72 8.08
CA LYS A 68 -4.07 -2.87 6.99
C LYS A 68 -4.14 -1.69 6.03
N SER A 69 -3.00 -1.38 5.45
CA SER A 69 -2.89 -0.39 4.36
C SER A 69 -1.84 -0.85 3.36
N SER A 70 -2.02 -0.47 2.09
CA SER A 70 -1.09 -0.81 1.02
C SER A 70 0.01 0.24 0.91
N PHE A 71 1.24 -0.23 0.80
CA PHE A 71 2.42 0.63 0.64
C PHE A 71 3.26 0.18 -0.53
N TRP A 72 3.87 1.13 -1.21
CA TRP A 72 5.00 0.88 -2.08
C TRP A 72 6.26 0.79 -1.21
N ILE A 73 6.89 -0.37 -1.19
CA ILE A 73 8.10 -0.61 -0.41
C ILE A 73 9.27 -0.63 -1.37
N GLN A 74 10.25 0.23 -1.13
CA GLN A 74 11.51 0.23 -1.85
C GLN A 74 12.49 -0.69 -1.13
N ILE A 75 13.12 -1.58 -1.89
CA ILE A 75 14.09 -2.53 -1.36
C ILE A 75 15.48 -2.08 -1.83
N HIS A 76 16.30 -1.63 -0.91
CA HIS A 76 17.62 -1.11 -1.17
C HIS A 76 18.71 -2.08 -0.78
N ASN A 77 19.88 -1.89 -1.38
CA ASN A 77 21.08 -2.67 -1.09
C ASN A 77 21.02 -4.12 -1.60
N LEU A 78 20.17 -4.39 -2.60
CA LEU A 78 20.20 -5.68 -3.29
C LEU A 78 21.37 -5.76 -4.26
N PRO A 79 22.04 -6.93 -4.38
CA PRO A 79 22.99 -7.16 -5.46
C PRO A 79 22.34 -7.01 -6.84
N LEU A 80 23.11 -6.62 -7.83
CA LEU A 80 22.58 -6.47 -9.21
C LEU A 80 21.91 -7.73 -9.74
N THR A 81 22.42 -8.90 -9.37
CA THR A 81 21.86 -10.21 -9.77
C THR A 81 20.51 -10.50 -9.11
N CYS A 82 20.18 -9.79 -8.04
CA CYS A 82 18.91 -9.94 -7.30
C CYS A 82 17.90 -8.84 -7.61
N LEU A 83 18.19 -7.92 -8.53
CA LEU A 83 17.26 -6.88 -8.95
C LEU A 83 16.25 -7.45 -9.95
N THR A 84 15.45 -8.41 -9.51
CA THR A 84 14.43 -9.07 -10.30
C THR A 84 13.08 -9.00 -9.63
N PRO A 85 11.98 -9.01 -10.40
CA PRO A 85 10.63 -9.01 -9.82
C PRO A 85 10.37 -10.19 -8.89
N ASP A 86 10.91 -11.37 -9.21
CA ASP A 86 10.70 -12.58 -8.41
C ASP A 86 11.29 -12.42 -7.00
N VAL A 87 12.51 -11.88 -6.90
CA VAL A 87 13.17 -11.62 -5.62
C VAL A 87 12.39 -10.56 -4.83
N ALA A 88 11.95 -9.50 -5.50
CA ALA A 88 11.16 -8.45 -4.85
C ALA A 88 9.85 -8.99 -4.29
N MET A 89 9.15 -9.85 -5.04
CA MET A 89 7.91 -10.49 -4.59
C MET A 89 8.15 -11.40 -3.38
N GLU A 90 9.20 -12.18 -3.40
CA GLU A 90 9.55 -13.08 -2.30
C GLU A 90 9.85 -12.31 -1.02
N ILE A 91 10.59 -11.22 -1.12
CA ILE A 91 10.87 -10.33 0.02
C ILE A 91 9.58 -9.68 0.51
N GLY A 92 8.76 -9.20 -0.41
CA GLY A 92 7.47 -8.58 -0.08
C GLY A 92 6.53 -9.53 0.65
N GLU A 93 6.47 -10.78 0.27
CA GLU A 93 5.63 -11.81 0.92
C GLU A 93 6.02 -12.04 2.38
N SER A 94 7.25 -11.76 2.74
CA SER A 94 7.70 -11.80 4.13
C SER A 94 7.22 -10.62 4.98
N LEU A 95 6.74 -9.55 4.34
CA LEU A 95 6.27 -8.33 5.00
C LEU A 95 4.75 -8.23 5.10
N GLY A 96 4.04 -8.87 4.19
CA GLY A 96 2.59 -8.83 4.13
C GLY A 96 2.08 -9.46 2.84
N ASP A 97 0.88 -9.06 2.41
CA ASP A 97 0.26 -9.59 1.20
C ASP A 97 0.68 -8.78 -0.03
N VAL A 98 1.43 -9.39 -0.92
CA VAL A 98 1.93 -8.74 -2.14
C VAL A 98 0.82 -8.58 -3.16
N ASN A 99 0.70 -7.39 -3.75
CA ASN A 99 -0.17 -7.17 -4.89
C ASN A 99 0.50 -7.68 -6.17
N LYS A 100 0.04 -8.82 -6.65
CA LYS A 100 0.61 -9.48 -7.86
C LYS A 100 0.11 -8.88 -9.16
N SER A 101 -0.83 -7.94 -9.11
CA SER A 101 -1.38 -7.27 -10.30
C SER A 101 -0.54 -6.07 -10.77
N VAL A 102 0.51 -5.72 -10.06
CA VAL A 102 1.39 -4.61 -10.39
C VAL A 102 2.22 -4.95 -11.62
N ASN A 103 2.38 -3.98 -12.53
CA ASN A 103 3.24 -4.15 -13.68
C ASN A 103 4.71 -4.28 -13.28
N VAL A 104 5.41 -5.19 -13.94
CA VAL A 104 6.84 -5.42 -13.69
C VAL A 104 7.66 -4.14 -13.89
N SER A 105 7.32 -3.32 -14.87
CA SER A 105 7.99 -2.05 -15.14
C SER A 105 7.92 -1.07 -13.97
N ASP A 106 6.86 -1.14 -13.17
CA ASP A 106 6.69 -0.28 -12.00
C ASP A 106 7.49 -0.78 -10.79
N MET A 107 8.02 -1.98 -10.85
CA MET A 107 8.79 -2.59 -9.77
C MET A 107 10.27 -2.22 -9.82
N VAL A 108 10.75 -1.70 -10.93
CA VAL A 108 12.17 -1.37 -11.13
C VAL A 108 12.39 0.12 -10.91
N GLY A 109 13.25 0.46 -9.95
CA GLY A 109 13.55 1.83 -9.58
C GLY A 109 15.03 2.17 -9.65
N GLY A 110 15.70 1.88 -10.77
CA GLY A 110 17.12 2.17 -10.92
C GLY A 110 17.98 1.18 -10.14
N ASN A 111 18.51 1.58 -9.00
CA ASN A 111 19.34 0.72 -8.14
C ASN A 111 18.57 0.07 -6.98
N PHE A 112 17.26 0.12 -7.01
CA PHE A 112 16.38 -0.53 -6.02
C PHE A 112 15.21 -1.17 -6.73
N MET A 113 14.57 -2.10 -6.05
CA MET A 113 13.27 -2.65 -6.45
C MET A 113 12.18 -2.09 -5.56
N GLN A 114 10.97 -2.03 -6.08
CA GLN A 114 9.81 -1.66 -5.26
C GLN A 114 8.68 -2.66 -5.47
N ILE A 115 7.93 -2.88 -4.42
CA ILE A 115 6.82 -3.83 -4.38
C ILE A 115 5.65 -3.23 -3.62
N ARG A 116 4.45 -3.49 -4.09
CA ARG A 116 3.25 -3.03 -3.41
C ARG A 116 2.75 -4.12 -2.47
N VAL A 117 2.70 -3.82 -1.19
CA VAL A 117 2.40 -4.77 -0.13
C VAL A 117 1.31 -4.23 0.79
N LEU A 118 0.31 -5.05 1.08
CA LEU A 118 -0.69 -4.78 2.10
C LEU A 118 -0.12 -5.16 3.46
N ILE A 119 0.10 -4.17 4.31
CA ILE A 119 0.81 -4.32 5.59
C ILE A 119 -0.15 -4.12 6.75
N ASP A 120 0.02 -4.94 7.80
CA ASP A 120 -0.63 -4.74 9.08
C ASP A 120 -0.02 -3.51 9.77
N ILE A 121 -0.80 -2.45 9.88
CA ILE A 121 -0.36 -1.18 10.48
C ILE A 121 -0.43 -1.15 12.00
N THR A 122 -0.95 -2.20 12.63
CA THR A 122 -0.97 -2.34 14.08
C THR A 122 0.38 -2.75 14.65
N CYS A 123 1.28 -3.22 13.81
CA CYS A 123 2.63 -3.64 14.17
C CYS A 123 3.67 -2.63 13.68
N PRO A 124 4.84 -2.52 14.34
CA PRO A 124 5.92 -1.69 13.82
C PRO A 124 6.34 -2.11 12.42
N LEU A 125 6.66 -1.13 11.57
CA LEU A 125 7.13 -1.40 10.22
C LEU A 125 8.54 -2.00 10.25
N CYS A 126 8.74 -3.08 9.50
CA CYS A 126 10.06 -3.65 9.29
C CYS A 126 10.88 -2.73 8.39
N ARG A 127 12.06 -2.31 8.84
CA ARG A 127 12.92 -1.38 8.10
C ARG A 127 14.08 -2.04 7.39
N GLY A 128 14.27 -3.32 7.59
CA GLY A 128 15.33 -4.05 6.93
C GLY A 128 15.39 -5.50 7.37
N ARG A 129 16.11 -6.29 6.61
CA ARG A 129 16.33 -7.71 6.87
C ARG A 129 17.70 -8.14 6.38
N ILE A 130 18.19 -9.23 6.95
CA ILE A 130 19.37 -9.93 6.45
C ILE A 130 18.87 -11.03 5.52
N ILE A 131 19.38 -11.02 4.29
CA ILE A 131 19.10 -12.08 3.31
C ILE A 131 20.36 -12.91 3.06
N SER A 132 20.18 -14.19 2.80
CA SER A 132 21.27 -15.09 2.42
C SER A 132 21.34 -15.18 0.91
N LEU A 133 22.51 -14.94 0.34
CA LEU A 133 22.75 -14.93 -1.09
C LEU A 133 23.40 -16.23 -1.60
N GLY A 134 23.28 -17.31 -0.87
CA GLY A 134 23.90 -18.60 -1.16
C GLY A 134 25.05 -18.91 -0.22
N THR A 135 26.17 -19.42 -0.71
CA THR A 135 27.29 -19.86 0.13
C THR A 135 27.92 -18.72 0.94
N ASN A 136 27.57 -18.61 2.24
CA ASN A 136 28.22 -17.77 3.26
C ASN A 136 28.21 -16.27 3.00
N ASP A 137 27.30 -15.76 2.19
CA ASP A 137 27.20 -14.33 1.90
C ASP A 137 25.82 -13.82 2.36
N ASP A 138 25.80 -13.25 3.56
CA ASP A 138 24.61 -12.60 4.11
C ASP A 138 24.69 -11.10 3.86
N ARG A 139 23.57 -10.51 3.42
CA ARG A 139 23.52 -9.09 3.14
C ARG A 139 22.33 -8.46 3.80
N PHE A 140 22.56 -7.31 4.45
CA PHE A 140 21.49 -6.50 5.00
C PHE A 140 20.85 -5.66 3.91
N ILE A 141 19.54 -5.81 3.73
CA ILE A 141 18.73 -4.98 2.84
C ILE A 141 17.85 -4.05 3.66
N SER A 142 17.62 -2.85 3.17
CA SER A 142 16.78 -1.85 3.83
C SER A 142 15.51 -1.57 3.03
N PHE A 143 14.46 -1.19 3.75
CA PHE A 143 13.16 -0.86 3.16
C PHE A 143 12.82 0.61 3.33
#